data_ee3c75070b6a94757f416be9c4a0ffdd
#
_entry.id   ee3c75070b6a94757f416be9c4a0ffdd
#
_cell.length_a   1.000
_cell.length_b   1.000
_cell.length_c   1.000
_cell.angle_alpha   90.00
_cell.angle_beta   90.00
_cell.angle_gamma   90.00
#
_symmetry.space_group_name_H-M   'P 1'
#
loop_
_entity.id
_entity.type
_entity.pdbx_description
1 polymer ?
#
loop_
_entity_poly.entity_id
_entity_poly.type
_entity_poly.pdbx_seq_one_letter_code
_entity_poly.pdbx_strand_id
1 'polypeptide(L)'
;MSGKTILFWPESAYGPTNNCIGIGNVLKNRGHNVVFAAESSWGGRLEPLGFKEALVDLAPPPENPDAQSAGQFWKDFIRDTAPEFRKPTVDQLSSFIGPTRQALIDGAMYCEPRLKEIINEYKPDVIIEDNVVCFPATVTAGVPFVRIVSCN
;
A
#
# COMPACT_ATOMS: atom_id res chain seq x y z
N MET A 1 -23.87 -6.31 17.87
CA MET A 1 -22.43 -6.15 18.16
C MET A 1 -22.02 -4.77 17.67
N SER A 2 -21.32 -3.97 18.45
CA SER A 2 -20.82 -2.66 17.99
C SER A 2 -19.87 -2.87 16.82
N GLY A 3 -19.94 -2.02 15.79
CA GLY A 3 -19.03 -2.06 14.67
C GLY A 3 -17.58 -1.89 15.11
N LYS A 4 -16.66 -2.61 14.47
CA LYS A 4 -15.21 -2.53 14.69
C LYS A 4 -14.57 -1.60 13.68
N THR A 5 -13.46 -0.96 14.05
CA THR A 5 -12.63 -0.20 13.10
C THR A 5 -11.58 -1.12 12.50
N ILE A 6 -11.58 -1.23 11.18
CA ILE A 6 -10.69 -2.10 10.42
C ILE A 6 -9.85 -1.24 9.51
N LEU A 7 -8.53 -1.27 9.70
CA LEU A 7 -7.57 -0.52 8.91
C LEU A 7 -6.96 -1.44 7.85
N PHE A 8 -7.13 -1.09 6.59
CA PHE A 8 -6.45 -1.73 5.47
C PHE A 8 -5.20 -0.94 5.07
N TRP A 9 -4.11 -1.64 4.81
CA TRP A 9 -2.90 -1.12 4.20
C TRP A 9 -2.53 -1.98 2.99
N PRO A 10 -3.16 -1.74 1.82
CA PRO A 10 -2.80 -2.42 0.58
C PRO A 10 -1.55 -1.80 -0.05
N GLU A 11 -0.84 -2.57 -0.85
CA GLU A 11 0.09 -2.04 -1.83
C GLU A 11 -0.65 -1.11 -2.82
N SER A 12 0.04 -0.08 -3.34
CA SER A 12 -0.56 0.92 -4.25
C SER A 12 -1.03 0.35 -5.59
N ALA A 13 -0.63 -0.86 -5.95
CA ALA A 13 -1.07 -1.53 -7.17
C ALA A 13 -2.56 -1.87 -7.15
N TYR A 14 -3.18 -1.91 -8.34
CA TYR A 14 -4.61 -2.19 -8.50
C TYR A 14 -5.05 -3.55 -7.94
N GLY A 15 -4.23 -4.59 -8.11
CA GLY A 15 -4.55 -5.95 -7.66
C GLY A 15 -4.80 -6.03 -6.15
N PRO A 16 -3.79 -5.75 -5.32
CA PRO A 16 -3.90 -5.77 -3.86
C PRO A 16 -4.99 -4.82 -3.34
N THR A 17 -5.06 -3.60 -3.87
CA THR A 17 -6.07 -2.63 -3.43
C THR A 17 -7.49 -3.11 -3.75
N ASN A 18 -7.74 -3.67 -4.94
CA ASN A 18 -9.06 -4.20 -5.30
C ASN A 18 -9.46 -5.41 -4.45
N ASN A 19 -8.51 -6.28 -4.08
CA ASN A 19 -8.76 -7.36 -3.13
C ASN A 19 -9.22 -6.80 -1.78
N CYS A 20 -8.52 -5.79 -1.26
CA CYS A 20 -8.88 -5.11 -0.02
C CYS A 20 -10.24 -4.41 -0.13
N ILE A 21 -10.57 -3.77 -1.26
CA ILE A 21 -11.89 -3.16 -1.52
C ILE A 21 -13.00 -4.23 -1.44
N GLY A 22 -12.80 -5.39 -2.07
CA GLY A 22 -13.75 -6.50 -2.03
C GLY A 22 -14.05 -6.96 -0.61
N ILE A 23 -13.00 -7.22 0.17
CA ILE A 23 -13.10 -7.62 1.59
C ILE A 23 -13.72 -6.49 2.42
N GLY A 24 -13.26 -5.25 2.23
CA GLY A 24 -13.74 -4.06 2.91
C GLY A 24 -15.24 -3.83 2.72
N ASN A 25 -15.77 -4.05 1.50
CA ASN A 25 -17.20 -3.96 1.23
C ASN A 25 -18.01 -4.96 2.05
N VAL A 26 -17.55 -6.20 2.16
CA VAL A 26 -18.24 -7.21 3.00
C VAL A 26 -18.23 -6.78 4.45
N LEU A 27 -17.11 -6.29 4.97
CA LEU A 27 -16.97 -5.86 6.36
C LEU A 27 -17.82 -4.61 6.65
N LYS A 28 -17.82 -3.64 5.74
CA LYS A 28 -18.67 -2.44 5.83
C LYS A 28 -20.15 -2.81 5.87
N ASN A 29 -20.60 -3.72 5.01
CA ASN A 29 -21.99 -4.18 4.97
C ASN A 29 -22.39 -4.95 6.24
N ARG A 30 -21.43 -5.47 7.01
CA ARG A 30 -21.62 -6.05 8.34
C ARG A 30 -21.61 -5.03 9.47
N GLY A 31 -21.52 -3.73 9.16
CA GLY A 31 -21.58 -2.64 10.12
C GLY A 31 -20.23 -2.27 10.74
N HIS A 32 -19.12 -2.64 10.12
CA HIS A 32 -17.79 -2.23 10.56
C HIS A 32 -17.40 -0.88 9.93
N ASN A 33 -16.56 -0.11 10.64
CA ASN A 33 -15.94 1.09 10.13
C ASN A 33 -14.65 0.70 9.39
N VAL A 34 -14.63 0.90 8.08
CA VAL A 34 -13.49 0.50 7.23
C VAL A 34 -12.69 1.74 6.83
N VAL A 35 -11.41 1.73 7.14
CA VAL A 35 -10.44 2.78 6.84
C VAL A 35 -9.37 2.20 5.93
N PHE A 36 -9.01 2.92 4.88
CA PHE A 36 -7.87 2.60 4.04
C PHE A 36 -6.75 3.60 4.31
N ALA A 37 -5.63 3.12 4.83
CA ALA A 37 -4.37 3.77 4.65
C ALA A 37 -3.94 3.45 3.22
N ALA A 38 -3.95 4.42 2.33
CA ALA A 38 -3.71 4.20 0.90
C ALA A 38 -2.67 5.20 0.38
N GLU A 39 -1.86 4.75 -0.57
CA GLU A 39 -0.91 5.63 -1.23
C GLU A 39 -1.67 6.76 -1.96
N SER A 40 -1.08 7.96 -1.98
CA SER A 40 -1.74 9.21 -2.40
C SER A 40 -2.37 9.18 -3.79
N SER A 41 -1.93 8.30 -4.69
CA SER A 41 -2.54 8.12 -6.02
C SER A 41 -3.98 7.55 -5.97
N TRP A 42 -4.39 7.00 -4.82
CA TRP A 42 -5.74 6.52 -4.57
C TRP A 42 -6.68 7.59 -4.02
N GLY A 43 -6.19 8.79 -3.73
CA GLY A 43 -6.98 9.88 -3.18
C GLY A 43 -8.27 10.16 -3.96
N GLY A 44 -9.39 10.23 -3.25
CA GLY A 44 -10.73 10.45 -3.80
C GLY A 44 -11.35 9.26 -4.54
N ARG A 45 -10.74 8.07 -4.51
CA ARG A 45 -11.26 6.86 -5.18
C ARG A 45 -11.96 5.89 -4.25
N LEU A 46 -11.63 5.90 -2.97
CA LEU A 46 -12.17 4.98 -1.98
C LEU A 46 -13.35 5.58 -1.22
N GLU A 47 -13.39 6.90 -1.03
CA GLU A 47 -14.51 7.61 -0.41
C GLU A 47 -15.84 7.40 -1.13
N PRO A 48 -15.93 7.46 -2.49
CA PRO A 48 -17.17 7.17 -3.21
C PRO A 48 -17.69 5.74 -2.98
N LEU A 49 -16.80 4.82 -2.60
CA LEU A 49 -17.16 3.44 -2.23
C LEU A 49 -17.64 3.33 -0.77
N GLY A 50 -17.63 4.44 -0.03
CA GLY A 50 -18.09 4.53 1.37
C GLY A 50 -17.03 4.08 2.38
N PHE A 51 -15.74 4.16 2.03
CA PHE A 51 -14.61 3.96 2.93
C PHE A 51 -14.06 5.29 3.41
N LYS A 52 -13.32 5.28 4.51
CA LYS A 52 -12.50 6.42 4.91
C LYS A 52 -11.11 6.29 4.27
N GLU A 53 -10.58 7.40 3.79
CA GLU A 53 -9.23 7.49 3.24
C GLU A 53 -8.28 8.14 4.24
N ALA A 54 -7.11 7.55 4.42
CA ALA A 54 -5.98 8.14 5.12
C ALA A 54 -4.76 8.03 4.21
N LEU A 55 -4.41 9.13 3.53
CA LEU A 55 -3.40 9.09 2.48
C LEU A 55 -1.99 9.05 3.05
N VAL A 56 -1.14 8.30 2.36
CA VAL A 56 0.26 8.05 2.70
C VAL A 56 1.12 8.21 1.45
N ASP A 57 2.19 8.97 1.54
CA ASP A 57 3.21 9.03 0.50
C ASP A 57 4.33 8.02 0.80
N LEU A 58 4.82 7.35 -0.25
CA LEU A 58 5.93 6.38 -0.15
C LEU A 58 7.30 7.00 -0.45
N ALA A 59 7.33 8.25 -0.87
CA ALA A 59 8.54 9.02 -1.14
C ALA A 59 8.25 10.51 -0.97
N PRO A 60 9.29 11.35 -0.79
CA PRO A 60 9.14 12.79 -0.87
C PRO A 60 8.49 13.22 -2.19
N PRO A 61 7.72 14.32 -2.20
CA PRO A 61 7.13 14.82 -3.43
C PRO A 61 8.22 15.12 -4.46
N PRO A 62 7.99 14.81 -5.76
CA PRO A 62 8.95 15.09 -6.81
C PRO A 62 9.20 16.60 -6.92
N GLU A 63 10.42 16.99 -7.25
CA GLU A 63 10.81 18.42 -7.42
C GLU A 63 9.97 19.12 -8.49
N ASN A 64 9.42 18.38 -9.45
CA ASN A 64 8.51 18.91 -10.47
C ASN A 64 7.18 18.12 -10.45
N PRO A 65 6.13 18.62 -9.78
CA PRO A 65 4.83 17.95 -9.64
C PRO A 65 4.10 17.69 -10.95
N ASP A 66 4.37 18.49 -11.99
CA ASP A 66 3.73 18.36 -13.31
C ASP A 66 4.33 17.22 -14.16
N ALA A 67 5.43 16.63 -13.73
CA ALA A 67 6.21 15.70 -14.56
C ALA A 67 5.62 14.28 -14.63
N GLN A 68 4.80 13.81 -13.66
CA GLN A 68 4.33 12.43 -13.68
C GLN A 68 2.94 12.22 -13.05
N SER A 69 1.99 11.79 -13.87
CA SER A 69 0.83 11.07 -13.34
C SER A 69 1.26 9.67 -12.87
N ALA A 70 0.58 9.10 -11.85
CA ALA A 70 0.88 7.74 -11.36
C ALA A 70 0.89 6.69 -12.50
N GLY A 71 0.02 6.84 -13.50
CA GLY A 71 -0.01 5.96 -14.67
C GLY A 71 1.21 6.11 -15.59
N GLN A 72 1.82 7.30 -15.66
CA GLN A 72 3.03 7.52 -16.47
C GLN A 72 4.25 6.91 -15.78
N PHE A 73 4.36 7.02 -14.45
CA PHE A 73 5.41 6.36 -13.68
C PHE A 73 5.48 4.84 -13.98
N TRP A 74 4.36 4.14 -13.92
CA TRP A 74 4.34 2.70 -14.19
C TRP A 74 4.69 2.34 -15.64
N LYS A 75 4.28 3.16 -16.63
CA LYS A 75 4.65 2.96 -18.02
C LYS A 75 6.16 3.11 -18.23
N ASP A 76 6.73 4.14 -17.65
CA ASP A 76 8.16 4.42 -17.75
C ASP A 76 8.96 3.33 -17.01
N PHE A 77 8.54 2.94 -15.82
CA PHE A 77 9.16 1.85 -15.07
C PHE A 77 9.17 0.53 -15.86
N ILE A 78 8.03 0.13 -16.45
CA ILE A 78 7.96 -1.09 -17.27
C ILE A 78 8.85 -0.98 -18.50
N ARG A 79 8.83 0.15 -19.21
CA ARG A 79 9.68 0.36 -20.40
C ARG A 79 11.16 0.25 -20.04
N ASP A 80 11.56 0.91 -18.96
CA ASP A 80 12.96 1.05 -18.58
C ASP A 80 13.50 -0.24 -17.96
N THR A 81 12.65 -1.03 -17.31
CA THR A 81 13.04 -2.33 -16.72
C THR A 81 12.85 -3.53 -17.65
N ALA A 82 12.07 -3.41 -18.72
CA ALA A 82 11.83 -4.52 -19.66
C ALA A 82 13.11 -5.19 -20.21
N PRO A 83 14.20 -4.47 -20.51
CA PRO A 83 15.46 -5.10 -20.94
C PRO A 83 16.07 -6.04 -19.90
N GLU A 84 15.85 -5.79 -18.60
CA GLU A 84 16.39 -6.60 -17.50
C GLU A 84 15.86 -8.03 -17.55
N PHE A 85 14.60 -8.23 -17.95
CA PHE A 85 13.99 -9.55 -18.05
C PHE A 85 14.54 -10.45 -19.18
N ARG A 86 15.40 -9.90 -20.04
CA ARG A 86 16.13 -10.64 -21.07
C ARG A 86 17.48 -11.19 -20.58
N LYS A 87 17.93 -10.75 -19.42
CA LYS A 87 19.19 -11.22 -18.81
C LYS A 87 18.99 -12.58 -18.15
N PRO A 88 20.04 -13.38 -17.97
CA PRO A 88 20.02 -14.55 -17.10
C PRO A 88 19.46 -14.20 -15.71
N THR A 89 18.70 -15.10 -15.11
CA THR A 89 18.03 -14.85 -13.81
C THR A 89 18.99 -14.42 -12.72
N VAL A 90 20.20 -15.00 -12.72
CA VAL A 90 21.25 -14.66 -11.73
C VAL A 90 21.70 -13.21 -11.84
N ASP A 91 21.78 -12.68 -13.06
CA ASP A 91 22.19 -11.30 -13.30
C ASP A 91 21.09 -10.31 -12.91
N GLN A 92 19.82 -10.73 -13.00
CA GLN A 92 18.68 -9.90 -12.57
C GLN A 92 18.67 -9.66 -11.06
N LEU A 93 19.32 -10.51 -10.25
CA LEU A 93 19.38 -10.32 -8.80
C LEU A 93 20.04 -8.98 -8.42
N SER A 94 21.13 -8.64 -9.08
CA SER A 94 21.88 -7.41 -8.81
C SER A 94 21.35 -6.19 -9.59
N SER A 95 20.89 -6.40 -10.84
CA SER A 95 20.53 -5.28 -11.71
C SER A 95 19.06 -4.85 -11.59
N PHE A 96 18.17 -5.72 -11.11
CA PHE A 96 16.74 -5.44 -10.99
C PHE A 96 16.17 -5.73 -9.60
N ILE A 97 16.33 -6.98 -9.09
CA ILE A 97 15.70 -7.40 -7.84
C ILE A 97 16.23 -6.60 -6.65
N GLY A 98 17.56 -6.46 -6.54
CA GLY A 98 18.20 -5.71 -5.45
C GLY A 98 17.71 -4.25 -5.39
N PRO A 99 17.89 -3.46 -6.45
CA PRO A 99 17.42 -2.07 -6.48
C PRO A 99 15.92 -1.91 -6.23
N THR A 100 15.08 -2.79 -6.83
CA THR A 100 13.63 -2.75 -6.61
C THR A 100 13.27 -3.02 -5.16
N ARG A 101 13.90 -4.02 -4.52
CA ARG A 101 13.70 -4.31 -3.10
C ARG A 101 14.15 -3.17 -2.21
N GLN A 102 15.29 -2.54 -2.53
CA GLN A 102 15.78 -1.38 -1.78
C GLN A 102 14.77 -0.22 -1.85
N ALA A 103 14.24 0.10 -3.03
CA ALA A 103 13.22 1.14 -3.18
C ALA A 103 11.96 0.87 -2.33
N LEU A 104 11.52 -0.39 -2.26
CA LEU A 104 10.39 -0.76 -1.40
C LEU A 104 10.70 -0.59 0.09
N ILE A 105 11.92 -0.93 0.51
CA ILE A 105 12.37 -0.73 1.89
C ILE A 105 12.46 0.77 2.22
N ASP A 106 13.04 1.56 1.34
CA ASP A 106 13.16 3.01 1.51
C ASP A 106 11.77 3.66 1.63
N GLY A 107 10.82 3.24 0.79
CA GLY A 107 9.43 3.68 0.88
C GLY A 107 8.76 3.28 2.19
N ALA A 108 9.00 2.07 2.68
CA ALA A 108 8.49 1.62 3.97
C ALA A 108 9.05 2.45 5.14
N MET A 109 10.35 2.76 5.09
CA MET A 109 10.99 3.63 6.10
C MET A 109 10.45 5.06 6.05
N TYR A 110 10.21 5.58 4.84
CA TYR A 110 9.69 6.93 4.65
C TYR A 110 8.27 7.11 5.21
N CYS A 111 7.38 6.15 4.93
CA CYS A 111 5.97 6.26 5.33
C CYS A 111 5.70 5.81 6.78
N GLU A 112 6.66 5.21 7.46
CA GLU A 112 6.50 4.65 8.83
C GLU A 112 5.95 5.67 9.85
N PRO A 113 6.42 6.95 9.93
CA PRO A 113 5.84 7.94 10.84
C PRO A 113 4.36 8.21 10.54
N ARG A 114 4.02 8.33 9.25
CA ARG A 114 2.63 8.61 8.84
C ARG A 114 1.69 7.46 9.14
N LEU A 115 2.14 6.22 8.97
CA LEU A 115 1.36 5.04 9.35
C LEU A 115 1.09 4.99 10.85
N LYS A 116 2.07 5.36 11.70
CA LYS A 116 1.89 5.47 13.15
C LYS A 116 0.85 6.53 13.51
N GLU A 117 0.87 7.68 12.85
CA GLU A 117 -0.14 8.73 13.05
C GLU A 117 -1.54 8.21 12.72
N ILE A 118 -1.71 7.56 11.56
CA ILE A 118 -2.99 6.98 11.14
C ILE A 118 -3.50 5.94 12.14
N ILE A 119 -2.63 5.04 12.60
CA ILE A 119 -2.98 4.04 13.60
C ILE A 119 -3.44 4.71 14.91
N ASN A 120 -2.74 5.74 15.35
CA ASN A 120 -3.09 6.49 16.55
C ASN A 120 -4.40 7.29 16.40
N GLU A 121 -4.66 7.84 15.21
CA GLU A 121 -5.88 8.59 14.89
C GLU A 121 -7.11 7.69 14.87
N TYR A 122 -7.05 6.61 14.09
CA TYR A 122 -8.20 5.75 13.85
C TYR A 122 -8.38 4.66 14.90
N LYS A 123 -7.35 4.34 15.68
CA LYS A 123 -7.35 3.32 16.75
C LYS A 123 -8.03 2.02 16.29
N PRO A 124 -7.49 1.37 15.25
CA PRO A 124 -8.13 0.20 14.66
C PRO A 124 -8.22 -0.96 15.66
N ASP A 125 -9.28 -1.75 15.57
CA ASP A 125 -9.42 -3.03 16.29
C ASP A 125 -8.65 -4.15 15.61
N VAL A 126 -8.36 -4.01 14.30
CA VAL A 126 -7.56 -4.94 13.50
C VAL A 126 -6.91 -4.19 12.33
N ILE A 127 -5.72 -4.60 11.97
CA ILE A 127 -5.00 -4.13 10.78
C ILE A 127 -4.89 -5.27 9.77
N ILE A 128 -5.21 -4.98 8.51
CA ILE A 128 -5.13 -5.92 7.40
C ILE A 128 -4.17 -5.34 6.35
N GLU A 129 -3.10 -6.06 6.07
CA GLU A 129 -2.07 -5.64 5.12
C GLU A 129 -2.02 -6.60 3.92
N ASP A 130 -2.03 -6.04 2.71
CA ASP A 130 -1.75 -6.75 1.47
C ASP A 130 -0.59 -6.06 0.75
N ASN A 131 0.64 -6.42 1.12
CA ASN A 131 1.84 -5.77 0.60
C ASN A 131 2.98 -6.78 0.48
N VAL A 132 3.95 -6.50 -0.41
CA VAL A 132 5.13 -7.35 -0.63
C VAL A 132 6.18 -7.20 0.45
N VAL A 133 6.23 -6.07 1.14
CA VAL A 133 7.07 -5.82 2.32
C VAL A 133 6.21 -5.71 3.57
N CYS A 134 6.83 -5.82 4.72
CA CYS A 134 6.17 -5.70 6.02
C CYS A 134 6.52 -4.34 6.64
N PHE A 135 5.52 -3.69 7.23
CA PHE A 135 5.68 -2.37 7.83
C PHE A 135 5.70 -2.50 9.36
N PRO A 136 6.77 -2.07 10.04
CA PRO A 136 6.84 -2.18 11.50
C PRO A 136 5.66 -1.54 12.22
N ALA A 137 5.17 -0.38 11.76
CA ALA A 137 4.02 0.29 12.37
C ALA A 137 2.77 -0.59 12.44
N THR A 138 2.48 -1.36 11.38
CA THR A 138 1.29 -2.21 11.31
C THR A 138 1.42 -3.45 12.20
N VAL A 139 2.59 -4.08 12.20
CA VAL A 139 2.84 -5.34 12.95
C VAL A 139 2.98 -5.09 14.45
N THR A 140 3.56 -3.94 14.83
CA THR A 140 3.82 -3.61 16.25
C THR A 140 2.75 -2.72 16.88
N ALA A 141 1.62 -2.50 16.22
CA ALA A 141 0.53 -1.64 16.69
C ALA A 141 -0.17 -2.15 17.97
N GLY A 142 0.11 -3.37 18.41
CA GLY A 142 -0.52 -3.96 19.59
C GLY A 142 -1.97 -4.41 19.38
N VAL A 143 -2.42 -4.50 18.14
CA VAL A 143 -3.74 -5.00 17.73
C VAL A 143 -3.60 -6.22 16.83
N PRO A 144 -4.63 -7.06 16.67
CA PRO A 144 -4.61 -8.16 15.72
C PRO A 144 -4.18 -7.71 14.32
N PHE A 145 -3.24 -8.45 13.75
CA PHE A 145 -2.67 -8.20 12.43
C PHE A 145 -3.00 -9.37 11.50
N VAL A 146 -3.50 -9.05 10.31
CA VAL A 146 -3.82 -10.02 9.25
C VAL A 146 -3.05 -9.65 8.00
N ARG A 147 -2.27 -10.59 7.48
CA ARG A 147 -1.61 -10.42 6.19
C ARG A 147 -2.38 -11.17 5.09
N ILE A 148 -2.74 -10.46 4.06
CA ILE A 148 -3.21 -11.02 2.79
C ILE A 148 -1.98 -11.33 1.95
N VAL A 149 -1.94 -12.50 1.32
CA VAL A 149 -0.88 -12.90 0.40
C VAL A 149 -1.52 -13.06 -0.98
N SER A 150 -1.55 -11.98 -1.73
CA SER A 150 -2.13 -11.95 -3.08
C SER A 150 -1.11 -12.19 -4.19
N CYS A 151 0.19 -12.08 -3.89
CA CYS A 151 1.28 -12.41 -4.80
C CYS A 151 1.75 -13.85 -4.54
N ASN A 152 1.26 -14.78 -5.35
CA ASN A 152 1.65 -16.19 -5.32
C ASN A 152 2.38 -16.55 -6.60
#